data_afd463e1f52346832591497be8fffb6a
#
_entry.id   afd463e1f52346832591497be8fffb6a
#
_cell.length_a   1.000
_cell.length_b   1.000
_cell.length_c   1.000
_cell.angle_alpha   90.00
_cell.angle_beta   90.00
_cell.angle_gamma   90.00
#
_symmetry.space_group_name_H-M   'P 1'
#
loop_
_entity.id
_entity.type
_entity.pdbx_description
1 polymer ?
#
loop_
_entity_poly.entity_id
_entity_poly.type
_entity_poly.pdbx_seq_one_letter_code
_entity_poly.pdbx_strand_id
1 'polypeptide(L)'
;LGLFSFQIRLPQPCTLFIVPGEAAPEPLPNLSQFQSKSYRPKHGGGFSEIHDMRPYRPGDSMRDIHWKLSAKTDRLIVREAQEPNRGQTLLTLDLAGSRTQIDRKLDALCWLSRWLLRHEVKHNVFWLSPQSLEPETAVISSEETLQALVAQLLQTQLSPDVPSVAARQFPNADWRYHIAAQQEGGGL
;
A
#
# COMPACT_ATOMS: atom_id res chain seq x y z
N LEU A 1 1.59 -59.59 -28.76
CA LEU A 1 1.23 -59.02 -27.48
C LEU A 1 0.98 -57.53 -27.71
N GLY A 2 -0.30 -57.15 -27.85
CA GLY A 2 -0.69 -55.73 -28.04
C GLY A 2 -0.57 -54.97 -26.72
N LEU A 3 0.21 -53.92 -26.68
CA LEU A 3 0.21 -52.92 -25.62
C LEU A 3 -0.98 -52.00 -25.83
N PHE A 4 -1.92 -52.06 -24.92
CA PHE A 4 -3.06 -51.11 -24.90
C PHE A 4 -2.62 -49.87 -24.11
N SER A 5 -2.56 -48.68 -24.73
CA SER A 5 -2.39 -47.44 -24.04
C SER A 5 -3.78 -46.84 -23.76
N PHE A 6 -4.08 -46.64 -22.52
CA PHE A 6 -5.26 -45.87 -22.08
C PHE A 6 -4.89 -44.44 -21.83
N GLN A 7 -5.42 -43.50 -22.62
CA GLN A 7 -5.39 -42.10 -22.30
C GLN A 7 -6.56 -41.74 -21.40
N ILE A 8 -6.33 -41.60 -20.12
CA ILE A 8 -7.33 -41.09 -19.17
C ILE A 8 -7.24 -39.54 -19.25
N ARG A 9 -8.21 -38.92 -19.91
CA ARG A 9 -8.42 -37.48 -19.76
C ARG A 9 -9.18 -37.28 -18.42
N LEU A 10 -8.47 -36.83 -17.41
CA LEU A 10 -9.10 -36.33 -16.21
C LEU A 10 -9.75 -34.97 -16.52
N PRO A 11 -11.06 -34.80 -16.47
CA PRO A 11 -11.74 -33.55 -16.74
C PRO A 11 -11.73 -32.62 -15.51
N GLN A 12 -10.59 -32.41 -14.92
CA GLN A 12 -10.47 -31.36 -13.91
C GLN A 12 -9.87 -30.14 -14.59
N PRO A 13 -10.61 -29.03 -14.65
CA PRO A 13 -10.03 -27.78 -15.14
C PRO A 13 -8.90 -27.38 -14.18
N CYS A 14 -7.68 -27.40 -14.68
CA CYS A 14 -6.52 -26.87 -13.98
C CYS A 14 -6.41 -25.39 -14.35
N THR A 15 -6.55 -24.50 -13.36
CA THR A 15 -6.32 -23.09 -13.56
C THR A 15 -4.83 -22.82 -13.35
N LEU A 16 -4.14 -22.45 -14.42
CA LEU A 16 -2.74 -22.06 -14.37
C LEU A 16 -2.66 -20.53 -14.25
N PHE A 17 -2.03 -20.04 -13.19
CA PHE A 17 -1.73 -18.63 -13.05
C PHE A 17 -0.29 -18.37 -13.49
N ILE A 18 -0.13 -17.44 -14.41
CA ILE A 18 1.19 -16.89 -14.74
C ILE A 18 1.41 -15.74 -13.78
N VAL A 19 2.41 -15.88 -12.92
CA VAL A 19 2.78 -14.83 -11.96
C VAL A 19 3.25 -13.60 -12.75
N PRO A 20 2.74 -12.39 -12.46
CA PRO A 20 3.21 -11.17 -13.06
C PRO A 20 4.72 -10.98 -12.84
N GLY A 21 5.38 -10.35 -13.79
CA GLY A 21 6.77 -9.95 -13.67
C GLY A 21 6.99 -8.89 -12.59
N GLU A 22 8.20 -8.35 -12.55
CA GLU A 22 8.53 -7.20 -11.72
C GLU A 22 9.04 -6.08 -12.63
N ALA A 23 8.24 -5.08 -12.88
CA ALA A 23 8.65 -3.89 -13.62
C ALA A 23 8.44 -2.64 -12.77
N ALA A 24 9.49 -1.83 -12.64
CA ALA A 24 9.37 -0.56 -11.94
C ALA A 24 8.37 0.34 -12.69
N PRO A 25 7.47 1.03 -11.99
CA PRO A 25 6.54 1.94 -12.62
C PRO A 25 7.26 3.18 -13.17
N GLU A 26 6.75 3.71 -14.26
CA GLU A 26 7.18 5.00 -14.81
C GLU A 26 6.01 5.99 -14.80
N PRO A 27 6.18 7.18 -14.18
CA PRO A 27 7.35 7.62 -13.42
C PRO A 27 7.50 6.89 -12.08
N LEU A 28 8.76 6.70 -11.63
CA LEU A 28 9.01 6.16 -10.30
C LEU A 28 8.39 7.09 -9.24
N PRO A 29 7.63 6.56 -8.27
CA PRO A 29 7.12 7.37 -7.18
C PRO A 29 8.26 7.89 -6.30
N ASN A 30 8.03 9.03 -5.64
CA ASN A 30 8.97 9.52 -4.64
C ASN A 30 8.92 8.65 -3.38
N LEU A 31 9.84 7.70 -3.31
CA LEU A 31 9.91 6.72 -2.22
C LEU A 31 10.70 7.24 -1.01
N SER A 32 11.33 8.41 -1.09
CA SER A 32 12.11 9.00 0.01
C SER A 32 11.24 9.35 1.23
N GLN A 33 9.94 9.53 1.03
CA GLN A 33 8.98 9.80 2.10
C GLN A 33 8.87 8.67 3.14
N PHE A 34 9.14 7.42 2.74
CA PHE A 34 9.13 6.29 3.66
C PHE A 34 10.40 6.19 4.52
N GLN A 35 11.45 6.91 4.15
CA GLN A 35 12.70 6.97 4.92
C GLN A 35 12.62 7.99 6.06
N SER A 36 11.77 9.00 5.95
CA SER A 36 11.53 9.94 7.03
C SER A 36 10.51 9.33 8.00
N LYS A 37 10.97 8.87 9.16
CA LYS A 37 10.08 8.49 10.27
C LYS A 37 9.35 9.75 10.71
N SER A 38 8.16 10.00 10.19
CA SER A 38 7.28 11.01 10.75
C SER A 38 6.71 10.49 12.06
N TYR A 39 6.71 11.33 13.08
CA TYR A 39 6.16 11.02 14.38
C TYR A 39 4.92 11.87 14.61
N ARG A 40 3.93 11.32 15.28
CA ARG A 40 2.73 12.05 15.70
C ARG A 40 2.58 11.96 17.21
N PRO A 41 1.91 12.92 17.84
CA PRO A 41 1.57 12.82 19.25
C PRO A 41 0.76 11.55 19.53
N LYS A 42 1.21 10.78 20.53
CA LYS A 42 0.53 9.55 20.95
C LYS A 42 -0.78 9.90 21.66
N HIS A 43 -1.91 9.49 21.09
CA HIS A 43 -3.22 9.69 21.72
C HIS A 43 -3.31 8.93 23.06
N GLY A 44 -3.70 9.65 24.12
CA GLY A 44 -3.85 9.07 25.44
C GLY A 44 -2.57 9.07 26.30
N GLY A 45 -1.46 9.64 25.82
CA GLY A 45 -0.19 9.69 26.55
C GLY A 45 0.43 8.29 26.74
N GLY A 46 1.24 8.15 27.78
CA GLY A 46 1.85 6.88 28.16
C GLY A 46 3.33 6.79 27.77
N PHE A 47 3.94 5.61 28.01
CA PHE A 47 5.36 5.40 27.76
C PHE A 47 5.67 5.43 26.26
N SER A 48 6.67 6.21 25.90
CA SER A 48 7.27 6.24 24.54
C SER A 48 8.77 6.46 24.69
N GLU A 49 9.53 5.87 23.79
CA GLU A 49 10.99 6.11 23.72
C GLU A 49 11.32 7.49 23.12
N ILE A 50 10.40 8.03 22.33
CA ILE A 50 10.57 9.30 21.64
C ILE A 50 9.57 10.30 22.17
N HIS A 51 10.08 11.48 22.56
CA HIS A 51 9.28 12.57 23.09
C HIS A 51 9.62 13.85 22.34
N ASP A 52 8.60 14.63 22.04
CA ASP A 52 8.75 16.03 21.65
C ASP A 52 8.58 16.94 22.87
N MET A 53 9.09 18.15 22.78
CA MET A 53 9.05 19.14 23.86
C MET A 53 8.19 20.31 23.42
N ARG A 54 7.10 20.55 24.15
CA ARG A 54 6.20 21.68 23.87
C ARG A 54 5.84 22.44 25.15
N PRO A 55 5.39 23.69 24.99
CA PRO A 55 4.87 24.45 26.13
C PRO A 55 3.66 23.73 26.74
N TYR A 56 3.56 23.82 28.07
CA TYR A 56 2.42 23.33 28.84
C TYR A 56 1.11 24.01 28.37
N ARG A 57 0.04 23.21 28.33
CA ARG A 57 -1.32 23.66 28.08
C ARG A 57 -2.23 23.25 29.25
N PRO A 58 -3.24 24.05 29.63
CA PRO A 58 -4.22 23.63 30.63
C PRO A 58 -4.84 22.29 30.30
N GLY A 59 -4.76 21.35 31.25
CA GLY A 59 -5.18 19.95 31.04
C GLY A 59 -4.05 18.94 30.84
N ASP A 60 -2.81 19.40 30.62
CA ASP A 60 -1.66 18.49 30.55
C ASP A 60 -1.35 17.91 31.93
N SER A 61 -0.87 16.66 31.94
CA SER A 61 -0.46 15.99 33.17
C SER A 61 0.82 16.58 33.74
N MET A 62 0.81 16.89 35.04
CA MET A 62 2.00 17.36 35.76
C MET A 62 3.14 16.35 35.77
N ARG A 63 2.86 15.07 35.55
CA ARG A 63 3.87 13.99 35.46
C ARG A 63 4.72 14.09 34.18
N ASP A 64 4.17 14.69 33.16
CA ASP A 64 4.84 14.81 31.86
C ASP A 64 5.69 16.09 31.76
N ILE A 65 5.73 16.92 32.84
CA ILE A 65 6.54 18.13 32.85
C ILE A 65 8.02 17.77 32.87
N HIS A 66 8.76 18.37 31.97
CA HIS A 66 10.22 18.29 31.94
C HIS A 66 10.85 19.35 32.87
N TRP A 67 10.85 19.08 34.20
CA TRP A 67 11.25 20.03 35.22
C TRP A 67 12.62 20.68 34.98
N LYS A 68 13.61 19.91 34.52
CA LYS A 68 14.96 20.44 34.25
C LYS A 68 14.96 21.49 33.15
N LEU A 69 14.20 21.27 32.09
CA LEU A 69 14.09 22.20 30.96
C LEU A 69 13.21 23.39 31.33
N SER A 70 12.13 23.15 32.06
CA SER A 70 11.22 24.20 32.53
C SER A 70 11.95 25.19 33.45
N ALA A 71 12.79 24.72 34.34
CA ALA A 71 13.62 25.57 35.21
C ALA A 71 14.66 26.39 34.44
N LYS A 72 15.15 25.86 33.30
CA LYS A 72 16.13 26.57 32.49
C LYS A 72 15.50 27.64 31.60
N THR A 73 14.26 27.43 31.16
CA THR A 73 13.56 28.28 30.19
C THR A 73 12.56 29.24 30.81
N ASP A 74 12.36 29.12 32.12
CA ASP A 74 11.36 29.86 32.93
C ASP A 74 9.93 29.72 32.36
N ARG A 75 9.65 28.56 31.76
CA ARG A 75 8.36 28.19 31.20
C ARG A 75 8.11 26.71 31.44
N LEU A 76 6.88 26.33 31.75
CA LEU A 76 6.51 24.92 31.86
C LEU A 76 6.59 24.23 30.50
N ILE A 77 7.45 23.23 30.39
CA ILE A 77 7.66 22.41 29.21
C ILE A 77 7.19 20.99 29.50
N VAL A 78 6.40 20.45 28.63
CA VAL A 78 5.84 19.08 28.71
C VAL A 78 6.54 18.17 27.70
N ARG A 79 6.80 16.93 28.11
CA ARG A 79 7.21 15.84 27.22
C ARG A 79 5.99 15.25 26.59
N GLU A 80 5.83 15.42 25.31
CA GLU A 80 4.75 14.81 24.53
C GLU A 80 5.24 13.50 23.94
N ALA A 81 4.66 12.38 24.41
CA ALA A 81 4.98 11.07 23.87
C ALA A 81 4.69 11.04 22.36
N GLN A 82 5.65 10.62 21.56
CA GLN A 82 5.52 10.49 20.14
C GLN A 82 5.40 9.02 19.76
N GLU A 83 4.56 8.71 18.80
CA GLU A 83 4.50 7.40 18.16
C GLU A 83 4.86 7.51 16.68
N PRO A 84 5.46 6.48 16.09
CA PRO A 84 5.70 6.50 14.65
C PRO A 84 4.39 6.74 13.91
N ASN A 85 4.35 7.74 13.06
CA ASN A 85 3.21 7.95 12.18
C ASN A 85 3.17 6.80 11.18
N ARG A 86 2.30 5.82 11.44
CA ARG A 86 2.01 4.74 10.51
C ARG A 86 0.96 5.21 9.53
N GLY A 87 1.33 6.20 8.72
CA GLY A 87 0.46 6.71 7.69
C GLY A 87 -0.10 5.60 6.82
N GLN A 88 -1.34 5.73 6.36
CA GLN A 88 -1.90 4.78 5.42
C GLN A 88 -1.27 4.99 4.04
N THR A 89 -0.41 4.05 3.67
CA THR A 89 0.13 3.96 2.32
C THR A 89 -0.91 3.29 1.42
N LEU A 90 -1.27 3.95 0.34
CA LEU A 90 -2.31 3.50 -0.58
C LEU A 90 -1.79 3.40 -2.01
N LEU A 91 -1.86 2.22 -2.58
CA LEU A 91 -1.74 1.99 -4.02
C LEU A 91 -3.14 1.95 -4.63
N THR A 92 -3.36 2.64 -5.73
CA THR A 92 -4.63 2.60 -6.45
C THR A 92 -4.41 2.09 -7.86
N LEU A 93 -5.33 1.29 -8.36
CA LEU A 93 -5.20 0.54 -9.61
C LEU A 93 -6.52 0.58 -10.37
N ASP A 94 -6.47 0.84 -11.68
CA ASP A 94 -7.61 0.71 -12.59
C ASP A 94 -7.53 -0.62 -13.35
N LEU A 95 -8.55 -1.45 -13.22
CA LEU A 95 -8.67 -2.72 -13.95
C LEU A 95 -9.34 -2.53 -15.33
N ALA A 96 -9.06 -1.41 -15.98
CA ALA A 96 -9.52 -1.07 -17.31
C ALA A 96 -8.34 -1.02 -18.29
N GLY A 97 -8.61 -1.37 -19.57
CA GLY A 97 -7.64 -1.33 -20.64
C GLY A 97 -7.42 -2.68 -21.31
N SER A 98 -6.45 -2.75 -22.21
CA SER A 98 -6.04 -3.99 -22.88
C SER A 98 -5.36 -4.96 -21.88
N ARG A 99 -5.32 -6.25 -22.24
CA ARG A 99 -4.61 -7.26 -21.41
C ARG A 99 -3.17 -6.86 -21.15
N THR A 100 -2.45 -6.41 -22.17
CA THR A 100 -1.06 -5.96 -22.03
C THR A 100 -0.91 -4.77 -21.06
N GLN A 101 -1.88 -3.86 -21.07
CA GLN A 101 -1.87 -2.74 -20.12
C GLN A 101 -2.13 -3.20 -18.68
N ILE A 102 -3.04 -4.16 -18.50
CA ILE A 102 -3.32 -4.74 -17.19
C ILE A 102 -2.11 -5.52 -16.67
N ASP A 103 -1.48 -6.34 -17.53
CA ASP A 103 -0.28 -7.08 -17.14
C ASP A 103 0.84 -6.13 -16.65
N ARG A 104 1.09 -5.04 -17.38
CA ARG A 104 2.06 -4.01 -16.95
C ARG A 104 1.69 -3.34 -15.62
N LYS A 105 0.39 -3.10 -15.39
CA LYS A 105 -0.08 -2.56 -14.10
C LYS A 105 0.13 -3.56 -12.96
N LEU A 106 -0.09 -4.84 -13.20
CA LEU A 106 0.15 -5.89 -12.22
C LEU A 106 1.65 -6.07 -11.94
N ASP A 107 2.50 -5.98 -12.97
CA ASP A 107 3.96 -5.98 -12.81
C ASP A 107 4.42 -4.81 -11.93
N ALA A 108 3.90 -3.61 -12.19
CA ALA A 108 4.18 -2.42 -11.38
C ALA A 108 3.66 -2.55 -9.94
N LEU A 109 2.46 -3.11 -9.77
CA LEU A 109 1.89 -3.42 -8.45
C LEU A 109 2.78 -4.38 -7.67
N CYS A 110 3.22 -5.47 -8.28
CA CYS A 110 4.10 -6.45 -7.67
C CYS A 110 5.44 -5.82 -7.25
N TRP A 111 6.04 -5.03 -8.16
CA TRP A 111 7.30 -4.35 -7.87
C TRP A 111 7.18 -3.38 -6.70
N LEU A 112 6.17 -2.49 -6.72
CA LEU A 112 5.93 -1.50 -5.66
C LEU A 112 5.60 -2.18 -4.33
N SER A 113 4.72 -3.17 -4.33
CA SER A 113 4.34 -3.88 -3.11
C SER A 113 5.53 -4.59 -2.47
N ARG A 114 6.37 -5.27 -3.27
CA ARG A 114 7.59 -5.89 -2.76
C ARG A 114 8.60 -4.87 -2.28
N TRP A 115 8.73 -3.75 -2.98
CA TRP A 115 9.59 -2.66 -2.52
C TRP A 115 9.14 -2.13 -1.15
N LEU A 116 7.84 -1.88 -0.98
CA LEU A 116 7.26 -1.43 0.30
C LEU A 116 7.45 -2.48 1.40
N LEU A 117 7.21 -3.75 1.12
CA LEU A 117 7.39 -4.85 2.09
C LEU A 117 8.85 -4.99 2.53
N ARG A 118 9.83 -4.84 1.63
CA ARG A 118 11.26 -4.84 1.99
C ARG A 118 11.65 -3.70 2.94
N HIS A 119 10.88 -2.61 2.93
CA HIS A 119 11.04 -1.47 3.84
C HIS A 119 10.08 -1.52 5.04
N GLU A 120 9.49 -2.70 5.29
CA GLU A 120 8.55 -2.94 6.40
C GLU A 120 7.30 -2.03 6.37
N VAL A 121 6.94 -1.52 5.20
CA VAL A 121 5.77 -0.67 5.00
C VAL A 121 4.56 -1.52 4.60
N LYS A 122 3.62 -1.68 5.54
CA LYS A 122 2.29 -2.22 5.23
C LYS A 122 1.52 -1.20 4.41
N HIS A 123 0.79 -1.67 3.41
CA HIS A 123 0.06 -0.78 2.52
C HIS A 123 -1.28 -1.38 2.11
N ASN A 124 -2.16 -0.54 1.63
CA ASN A 124 -3.44 -0.92 1.08
C ASN A 124 -3.39 -0.83 -0.45
N VAL A 125 -4.08 -1.74 -1.12
CA VAL A 125 -4.34 -1.66 -2.56
C VAL A 125 -5.83 -1.45 -2.75
N PHE A 126 -6.21 -0.46 -3.54
CA PHE A 126 -7.59 -0.10 -3.81
C PHE A 126 -7.88 -0.16 -5.30
N TRP A 127 -9.01 -0.77 -5.66
CA TRP A 127 -9.52 -0.81 -7.03
C TRP A 127 -11.05 -0.80 -7.02
N LEU A 128 -11.64 -0.65 -8.21
CA LEU A 128 -13.06 -0.91 -8.42
C LEU A 128 -13.24 -2.29 -9.05
N SER A 129 -14.16 -3.07 -8.51
CA SER A 129 -14.55 -4.34 -9.10
C SER A 129 -15.11 -4.11 -10.52
N PRO A 130 -14.56 -4.73 -11.56
CA PRO A 130 -15.06 -4.52 -12.92
C PRO A 130 -16.50 -5.00 -13.14
N GLN A 131 -17.00 -5.85 -12.26
CA GLN A 131 -18.34 -6.43 -12.39
C GLN A 131 -19.41 -5.60 -11.68
N SER A 132 -19.13 -5.16 -10.45
CA SER A 132 -20.10 -4.44 -9.61
C SER A 132 -19.85 -2.93 -9.53
N LEU A 133 -18.68 -2.47 -9.97
CA LEU A 133 -18.15 -1.11 -9.79
C LEU A 133 -18.05 -0.69 -8.31
N GLU A 134 -18.12 -1.66 -7.41
CA GLU A 134 -17.95 -1.42 -5.98
C GLU A 134 -16.46 -1.30 -5.61
N PRO A 135 -16.16 -0.49 -4.60
CA PRO A 135 -14.81 -0.32 -4.10
C PRO A 135 -14.34 -1.58 -3.36
N GLU A 136 -13.20 -2.10 -3.77
CA GLU A 136 -12.49 -3.18 -3.12
C GLU A 136 -11.15 -2.71 -2.58
N THR A 137 -10.73 -3.29 -1.46
CA THR A 137 -9.46 -2.96 -0.81
C THR A 137 -8.82 -4.21 -0.23
N ALA A 138 -7.52 -4.37 -0.46
CA ALA A 138 -6.71 -5.40 0.17
C ALA A 138 -5.59 -4.80 1.00
N VAL A 139 -5.33 -5.38 2.17
CA VAL A 139 -4.21 -5.00 3.04
C VAL A 139 -3.02 -5.91 2.74
N ILE A 140 -1.92 -5.33 2.32
CA ILE A 140 -0.69 -6.05 2.02
C ILE A 140 0.29 -5.88 3.18
N SER A 141 0.56 -6.99 3.86
CA SER A 141 1.47 -7.05 5.02
C SER A 141 2.56 -8.11 4.89
N SER A 142 2.47 -8.97 3.87
CA SER A 142 3.42 -10.04 3.58
C SER A 142 3.38 -10.41 2.10
N GLU A 143 4.35 -11.18 1.64
CA GLU A 143 4.36 -11.73 0.27
C GLU A 143 3.15 -12.64 0.01
N GLU A 144 2.68 -13.38 1.02
CA GLU A 144 1.50 -14.25 0.92
C GLU A 144 0.23 -13.44 0.64
N THR A 145 0.05 -12.29 1.33
CA THR A 145 -1.10 -11.40 1.09
C THR A 145 -1.04 -10.75 -0.28
N LEU A 146 0.15 -10.45 -0.79
CA LEU A 146 0.35 -9.95 -2.14
C LEU A 146 -0.02 -11.02 -3.18
N GLN A 147 0.45 -12.25 -3.02
CA GLN A 147 0.14 -13.35 -3.92
C GLN A 147 -1.35 -13.67 -3.94
N ALA A 148 -2.02 -13.63 -2.79
CA ALA A 148 -3.46 -13.81 -2.70
C ALA A 148 -4.22 -12.73 -3.49
N LEU A 149 -3.81 -11.45 -3.34
CA LEU A 149 -4.38 -10.35 -4.11
C LEU A 149 -4.16 -10.55 -5.61
N VAL A 150 -2.94 -10.86 -6.03
CA VAL A 150 -2.62 -11.07 -7.45
C VAL A 150 -3.46 -12.21 -8.04
N ALA A 151 -3.60 -13.32 -7.32
CA ALA A 151 -4.44 -14.44 -7.74
C ALA A 151 -5.92 -14.02 -7.90
N GLN A 152 -6.45 -13.18 -6.99
CA GLN A 152 -7.79 -12.62 -7.08
C GLN A 152 -7.94 -11.74 -8.33
N LEU A 153 -6.99 -10.83 -8.56
CA LEU A 153 -7.02 -9.91 -9.70
C LEU A 153 -6.93 -10.65 -11.05
N LEU A 154 -6.11 -11.70 -11.13
CA LEU A 154 -5.98 -12.52 -12.33
C LEU A 154 -7.25 -13.34 -12.67
N GLN A 155 -8.08 -13.65 -11.67
CA GLN A 155 -9.38 -14.33 -11.86
C GLN A 155 -10.50 -13.36 -12.23
N THR A 156 -10.29 -12.07 -12.04
CA THR A 156 -11.31 -11.05 -12.27
C THR A 156 -11.54 -10.86 -13.77
N GLN A 157 -12.81 -10.92 -14.20
CA GLN A 157 -13.16 -10.60 -15.59
C GLN A 157 -12.97 -9.10 -15.81
N LEU A 158 -12.15 -8.78 -16.80
CA LEU A 158 -11.87 -7.39 -17.17
C LEU A 158 -13.06 -6.76 -17.90
N SER A 159 -13.31 -5.48 -17.62
CA SER A 159 -14.29 -4.66 -18.34
C SER A 159 -13.62 -3.38 -18.82
N PRO A 160 -13.87 -2.95 -20.06
CA PRO A 160 -13.32 -1.68 -20.57
C PRO A 160 -13.94 -0.45 -19.89
N ASP A 161 -15.14 -0.59 -19.34
CA ASP A 161 -15.96 0.53 -18.85
C ASP A 161 -15.75 0.84 -17.36
N VAL A 162 -14.69 0.31 -16.73
CA VAL A 162 -14.40 0.61 -15.33
C VAL A 162 -13.91 2.06 -15.20
N PRO A 163 -14.58 2.90 -14.38
CA PRO A 163 -14.15 4.26 -14.18
C PRO A 163 -12.81 4.33 -13.46
N SER A 164 -11.99 5.33 -13.85
CA SER A 164 -10.69 5.50 -13.21
C SER A 164 -10.83 6.00 -11.77
N VAL A 165 -10.05 5.42 -10.87
CA VAL A 165 -9.92 5.87 -9.49
C VAL A 165 -8.83 6.94 -9.30
N ALA A 166 -8.15 7.33 -10.37
CA ALA A 166 -7.04 8.29 -10.32
C ALA A 166 -7.44 9.62 -9.67
N ALA A 167 -8.63 10.14 -9.98
CA ALA A 167 -9.12 11.40 -9.44
C ALA A 167 -9.84 11.29 -8.09
N ARG A 168 -10.07 10.07 -7.59
CA ARG A 168 -10.78 9.86 -6.32
C ARG A 168 -9.94 10.33 -5.14
N GLN A 169 -10.58 11.04 -4.20
CA GLN A 169 -9.92 11.50 -2.98
C GLN A 169 -9.95 10.42 -1.89
N PHE A 170 -8.82 10.29 -1.18
CA PHE A 170 -8.66 9.36 -0.06
C PHE A 170 -8.12 10.14 1.14
N PRO A 171 -9.00 10.75 1.95
CA PRO A 171 -8.59 11.65 3.03
C PRO A 171 -7.75 10.98 4.12
N ASN A 172 -7.83 9.65 4.25
CA ASN A 172 -7.10 8.87 5.25
C ASN A 172 -5.76 8.31 4.73
N ALA A 173 -5.42 8.58 3.47
CA ALA A 173 -4.14 8.14 2.90
C ALA A 173 -3.09 9.24 3.05
N ASP A 174 -2.03 8.96 3.81
CA ASP A 174 -0.91 9.89 3.97
C ASP A 174 0.01 9.90 2.75
N TRP A 175 0.06 8.78 2.07
CA TRP A 175 0.73 8.65 0.80
C TRP A 175 -0.08 7.79 -0.16
N ARG A 176 -0.19 8.26 -1.38
CA ARG A 176 -0.92 7.58 -2.44
C ARG A 176 -0.12 7.55 -3.73
N TYR A 177 -0.15 6.40 -4.38
CA TYR A 177 0.34 6.25 -5.73
C TYR A 177 -0.70 5.56 -6.61
N HIS A 178 -0.99 6.16 -7.76
CA HIS A 178 -1.88 5.56 -8.76
C HIS A 178 -1.05 4.84 -9.82
N ILE A 179 -1.29 3.54 -9.98
CA ILE A 179 -0.63 2.71 -10.98
C ILE A 179 -1.34 2.91 -12.30
N ALA A 180 -0.78 3.76 -13.14
CA ALA A 180 -1.24 3.99 -14.51
C ALA A 180 -0.66 2.96 -15.47
N ALA A 181 -1.34 2.72 -16.59
CA ALA A 181 -0.73 2.02 -17.73
C ALA A 181 0.38 2.90 -18.31
N GLN A 182 1.57 2.34 -18.46
CA GLN A 182 2.62 2.99 -19.23
C GLN A 182 2.12 3.19 -20.66
N GLN A 183 2.23 4.41 -21.18
CA GLN A 183 2.02 4.65 -22.59
C GLN A 183 3.11 3.89 -23.36
N GLU A 184 2.74 3.18 -24.39
CA GLU A 184 3.72 2.65 -25.32
C GLU A 184 4.48 3.84 -25.88
N GLY A 185 5.74 3.95 -25.48
CA GLY A 185 6.64 4.92 -26.12
C GLY A 185 6.61 4.64 -27.60
N GLY A 186 6.02 5.54 -28.38
CA GLY A 186 6.01 5.46 -29.82
C GLY A 186 7.46 5.37 -30.28
N GLY A 187 7.89 4.17 -30.63
CA GLY A 187 9.14 3.97 -31.35
C GLY A 187 8.98 4.65 -32.69
N LEU A 188 9.76 5.68 -32.92
CA LEU A 188 10.08 6.22 -34.26
C LEU A 188 11.05 5.27 -34.93
#